data_48944af1558a83a836b27b7099138874
#
_entry.id   48944af1558a83a836b27b7099138874
#
_cell.length_a   1.000
_cell.length_b   1.000
_cell.length_c   1.000
_cell.angle_alpha   90.00
_cell.angle_beta   90.00
_cell.angle_gamma   90.00
#
_symmetry.space_group_name_H-M   'P 1'
#
loop_
_entity.id
_entity.type
_entity.pdbx_description
1 polymer ?
#
loop_
_entity_poly.entity_id
_entity_poly.type
_entity_poly.pdbx_seq_one_letter_code
_entity_poly.pdbx_strand_id
1 'polypeptide(L)'
;MERVLDVSTLEPPEPLERILDALADLPDGDWLNVLHRREPHPLYGMLRDMDYHWRTTARGPNRFEILIWPADLGAEPPSGSGSC
;
A
#
# COMPACT_ATOMS: atom_id res chain seq x y z
N MET A 1 -0.24 11.51 7.15
CA MET A 1 -0.88 10.62 8.10
C MET A 1 -1.06 9.26 7.45
N GLU A 2 -0.78 8.22 8.19
CA GLU A 2 -0.91 6.86 7.68
C GLU A 2 -2.34 6.38 7.74
N ARG A 3 -2.80 5.77 6.64
CA ARG A 3 -4.10 5.13 6.59
C ARG A 3 -3.90 3.64 6.42
N VAL A 4 -4.63 2.85 7.18
CA VAL A 4 -4.49 1.40 7.16
C VAL A 4 -5.69 0.79 6.46
N LEU A 5 -5.42 -0.11 5.51
CA LEU A 5 -6.47 -0.83 4.79
C LEU A 5 -6.19 -2.31 4.89
N ASP A 6 -7.10 -3.04 5.51
CA ASP A 6 -6.95 -4.49 5.66
C ASP A 6 -7.80 -5.19 4.61
N VAL A 7 -7.15 -5.82 3.66
CA VAL A 7 -7.83 -6.59 2.61
C VAL A 7 -7.50 -8.07 2.71
N SER A 8 -6.94 -8.49 3.85
CA SER A 8 -6.46 -9.86 4.00
C SER A 8 -7.57 -10.90 3.99
N THR A 9 -8.81 -10.48 4.26
CA THR A 9 -9.94 -11.40 4.27
C THR A 9 -10.74 -11.39 2.98
N LEU A 10 -10.37 -10.54 2.03
CA LEU A 10 -11.10 -10.41 0.77
C LEU A 10 -10.53 -11.35 -0.27
N GLU A 11 -11.35 -11.70 -1.26
CA GLU A 11 -10.93 -12.56 -2.35
C GLU A 11 -10.76 -11.76 -3.64
N PRO A 12 -9.83 -12.18 -4.52
CA PRO A 12 -9.62 -11.48 -5.78
C PRO A 12 -10.89 -11.43 -6.60
N PRO A 13 -11.16 -10.35 -7.31
CA PRO A 13 -10.29 -9.17 -7.47
C PRO A 13 -10.56 -8.06 -6.46
N GLU A 14 -11.31 -8.33 -5.41
CA GLU A 14 -11.75 -7.30 -4.49
C GLU A 14 -10.62 -6.57 -3.79
N PRO A 15 -9.54 -7.25 -3.33
CA PRO A 15 -8.44 -6.51 -2.70
C PRO A 15 -7.86 -5.43 -3.60
N LEU A 16 -7.69 -5.72 -4.88
CA LEU A 16 -7.14 -4.75 -5.81
C LEU A 16 -8.06 -3.55 -5.95
N GLU A 17 -9.35 -3.80 -6.06
CA GLU A 17 -10.32 -2.73 -6.21
C GLU A 17 -10.36 -1.83 -5.00
N ARG A 18 -10.29 -2.43 -3.81
CA ARG A 18 -10.29 -1.65 -2.56
C ARG A 18 -9.05 -0.78 -2.43
N ILE A 19 -7.90 -1.32 -2.83
CA ILE A 19 -6.66 -0.57 -2.77
C ILE A 19 -6.73 0.62 -3.71
N LEU A 20 -7.19 0.42 -4.93
CA LEU A 20 -7.28 1.51 -5.90
C LEU A 20 -8.26 2.57 -5.45
N ASP A 21 -9.39 2.17 -4.87
CA ASP A 21 -10.36 3.12 -4.34
C ASP A 21 -9.76 3.94 -3.19
N ALA A 22 -9.02 3.28 -2.31
CA ALA A 22 -8.40 3.98 -1.18
C ALA A 22 -7.36 4.97 -1.65
N LEU A 23 -6.60 4.63 -2.70
CA LEU A 23 -5.61 5.54 -3.23
C LEU A 23 -6.27 6.76 -3.88
N ALA A 24 -7.40 6.56 -4.53
CA ALA A 24 -8.12 7.65 -5.16
C ALA A 24 -8.65 8.64 -4.13
N ASP A 25 -8.95 8.17 -2.94
CA ASP A 25 -9.47 9.01 -1.87
C ASP A 25 -8.39 9.51 -0.92
N LEU A 26 -7.13 9.20 -1.19
CA LEU A 26 -6.05 9.53 -0.27
C LEU A 26 -5.77 11.02 -0.28
N PRO A 27 -5.86 11.70 0.88
CA PRO A 27 -5.55 13.12 0.94
C PRO A 27 -4.07 13.38 0.67
N ASP A 28 -3.76 14.60 0.23
CA ASP A 28 -2.39 14.99 -0.01
C ASP A 28 -1.57 14.85 1.27
N GLY A 29 -0.39 14.28 1.14
CA GLY A 29 0.50 14.10 2.28
C GLY A 29 0.27 12.82 3.05
N ASP A 30 -0.80 12.11 2.77
CA ASP A 30 -1.08 10.84 3.43
C ASP A 30 -0.50 9.69 2.63
N TRP A 31 -0.42 8.53 3.28
CA TRP A 31 0.04 7.31 2.62
C TRP A 31 -0.77 6.14 3.13
N LEU A 32 -0.72 5.02 2.39
CA LEU A 32 -1.57 3.87 2.65
C LEU A 32 -0.71 2.68 3.08
N ASN A 33 -1.16 2.01 4.13
CA ASN A 33 -0.53 0.77 4.58
C ASN A 33 -1.55 -0.35 4.39
N VAL A 34 -1.27 -1.26 3.47
CA VAL A 34 -2.19 -2.33 3.08
C VAL A 34 -1.77 -3.63 3.74
N LEU A 35 -2.73 -4.28 4.39
CA LEU A 35 -2.53 -5.60 4.96
C LEU A 35 -3.16 -6.61 4.02
N HIS A 36 -2.34 -7.53 3.49
CA HIS A 36 -2.77 -8.48 2.46
C HIS A 36 -2.28 -9.87 2.84
N ARG A 37 -2.98 -10.89 2.40
CA ARG A 37 -2.53 -12.26 2.65
C ARG A 37 -1.63 -12.79 1.56
N ARG A 38 -1.52 -12.08 0.45
CA ARG A 38 -0.65 -12.43 -0.68
C ARG A 38 0.08 -11.21 -1.17
N GLU A 39 1.21 -11.43 -1.82
CA GLU A 39 1.91 -10.32 -2.44
C GLU A 39 1.18 -9.94 -3.72
N PRO A 40 0.68 -8.70 -3.83
CA PRO A 40 -0.16 -8.31 -4.97
C PRO A 40 0.68 -7.87 -6.16
N HIS A 41 1.34 -8.81 -6.83
CA HIS A 41 2.23 -8.49 -7.94
C HIS A 41 1.58 -7.63 -9.03
N PRO A 42 0.34 -7.90 -9.45
CA PRO A 42 -0.26 -7.08 -10.50
C PRO A 42 -0.44 -5.62 -10.11
N LEU A 43 -0.53 -5.35 -8.81
CA LEU A 43 -0.71 -3.99 -8.32
C LEU A 43 0.54 -3.14 -8.57
N TYR A 44 1.70 -3.74 -8.56
CA TYR A 44 2.95 -2.97 -8.62
C TYR A 44 3.09 -2.19 -9.94
N GLY A 45 2.72 -2.81 -11.04
CA GLY A 45 2.76 -2.10 -12.32
C GLY A 45 1.82 -0.91 -12.35
N MET A 46 0.65 -1.06 -11.74
CA MET A 46 -0.30 0.03 -11.67
C MET A 46 0.20 1.16 -10.80
N LEU A 47 0.82 0.83 -9.67
CA LEU A 47 1.37 1.85 -8.78
C LEU A 47 2.45 2.66 -9.47
N ARG A 48 3.31 2.00 -10.23
CA ARG A 48 4.35 2.70 -10.96
C ARG A 48 3.76 3.67 -11.98
N ASP A 49 2.72 3.22 -12.68
CA ASP A 49 2.08 4.05 -13.69
C ASP A 49 1.33 5.23 -13.08
N MET A 50 0.93 5.12 -11.82
CA MET A 50 0.21 6.16 -11.11
C MET A 50 1.13 7.06 -10.30
N ASP A 51 2.45 6.88 -10.43
CA ASP A 51 3.46 7.66 -9.69
C ASP A 51 3.39 7.45 -8.19
N TYR A 52 3.22 6.19 -7.77
CA TYR A 52 3.33 5.79 -6.39
C TYR A 52 4.57 4.96 -6.18
N HIS A 53 5.18 5.10 -5.01
CA HIS A 53 6.21 4.19 -4.53
C HIS A 53 5.57 3.19 -3.58
N TRP A 54 6.25 2.08 -3.36
CA TRP A 54 5.75 1.08 -2.43
C TRP A 54 6.89 0.29 -1.84
N ARG A 55 6.61 -0.30 -0.68
CA ARG A 55 7.53 -1.25 -0.04
C ARG A 55 6.70 -2.39 0.52
N THR A 56 7.03 -3.61 0.15
CA THR A 56 6.35 -4.80 0.63
C THR A 56 7.21 -5.51 1.67
N THR A 57 6.61 -5.84 2.80
CA THR A 57 7.29 -6.57 3.87
C THR A 57 6.48 -7.81 4.19
N ALA A 58 7.14 -8.96 4.17
CA ALA A 58 6.50 -10.22 4.59
C ALA A 58 6.56 -10.29 6.10
N ARG A 59 5.39 -10.42 6.73
CA ARG A 59 5.28 -10.47 8.19
C ARG A 59 5.10 -11.89 8.71
N GLY A 60 4.96 -12.86 7.80
CA GLY A 60 4.75 -14.24 8.16
C GLY A 60 4.02 -14.94 7.04
N PRO A 61 3.68 -16.24 7.23
CA PRO A 61 2.93 -16.96 6.21
C PRO A 61 1.60 -16.26 5.94
N ASN A 62 1.33 -15.97 4.67
CA ASN A 62 0.08 -15.34 4.26
C ASN A 62 -0.15 -13.99 4.92
N ARG A 63 0.95 -13.27 5.22
CA ARG A 63 0.87 -11.94 5.81
C ARG A 63 1.85 -11.03 5.13
N PHE A 64 1.32 -10.04 4.41
CA PHE A 64 2.14 -9.05 3.73
C PHE A 64 1.64 -7.66 4.09
N GLU A 65 2.58 -6.76 4.27
CA GLU A 65 2.29 -5.37 4.55
C GLU A 65 2.87 -4.55 3.41
N ILE A 66 2.03 -3.83 2.69
CA ILE A 66 2.46 -3.04 1.55
C ILE A 66 2.26 -1.56 1.89
N LEU A 67 3.34 -0.86 2.04
CA LEU A 67 3.31 0.57 2.28
C LEU A 67 3.35 1.27 0.93
N ILE A 68 2.36 2.12 0.68
CA ILE A 68 2.20 2.80 -0.61
C ILE A 68 2.12 4.29 -0.35
N TRP A 69 2.96 5.06 -1.05
CA TRP A 69 2.97 6.52 -0.86
C TRP A 69 3.19 7.22 -2.19
N PRO A 70 2.67 8.47 -2.32
CA PRO A 70 2.86 9.22 -3.57
C PRO A 70 4.34 9.51 -3.81
N ALA A 71 4.72 9.51 -5.08
CA ALA A 71 6.12 9.74 -5.44
C ALA A 71 6.61 11.12 -5.01
N ASP A 72 5.72 12.09 -4.89
CA ASP A 72 6.13 13.44 -4.49
C ASP A 72 6.53 13.52 -3.03
N LEU A 73 6.30 12.48 -2.23
CA LEU A 73 6.80 12.43 -0.86
C LEU A 73 8.23 11.94 -0.79
N GLY A 74 8.84 11.63 -1.92
CA GLY A 74 10.21 11.19 -1.97
C GLY A 74 10.33 9.69 -2.16
N ALA A 75 11.56 9.22 -2.39
CA ALA A 75 11.80 7.80 -2.66
C ALA A 75 11.79 6.94 -1.42
N GLU A 76 11.86 7.54 -0.24
CA GLU A 76 11.90 6.77 0.99
C GLU A 76 10.53 6.70 1.64
N PRO A 77 10.23 5.62 2.34
CA PRO A 77 8.94 5.49 3.00
C PRO A 77 8.67 6.62 3.97
N PRO A 78 7.49 7.19 3.94
CA PRO A 78 7.16 8.31 4.82
C PRO A 78 6.74 7.84 6.20
N SER A 79 7.42 6.85 6.72
CA SER A 79 7.06 6.28 8.01
C SER A 79 7.42 7.25 9.11
N GLY A 80 6.45 7.86 9.67
CA GLY A 80 6.72 8.81 10.73
C GLY A 80 7.24 8.17 11.96
N SER A 81 6.96 6.94 12.16
CA SER A 81 7.37 6.34 13.38
C SER A 81 8.80 5.97 13.36
N GLY A 82 9.31 5.99 12.31
CA GLY A 82 10.63 5.76 12.26
C GLY A 82 11.34 5.48 13.43
N SER A 83 11.19 5.43 13.70
CA SER A 83 11.73 5.25 14.34
C SER A 83 12.62 4.76 14.56
N CYS A 84 12.82 4.61 14.57
CA CYS A 84 13.57 4.31 14.96
C CYS A 84 14.18 4.24 14.92
#